data_d3ad8c448e1e314c31e3668fd899d345
#
_entry.id   d3ad8c448e1e314c31e3668fd899d345
#
_cell.length_a   1.000
_cell.length_b   1.000
_cell.length_c   1.000
_cell.angle_alpha   90.00
_cell.angle_beta   90.00
_cell.angle_gamma   90.00
#
_symmetry.space_group_name_H-M   'P 1'
#
loop_
_entity.id
_entity.type
_entity.pdbx_description
1 polymer ?
#
loop_
_entity_poly.entity_id
_entity_poly.type
_entity_poly.pdbx_seq_one_letter_code
_entity_poly.pdbx_strand_id
1 'polypeptide(L)'
;MLDSTTPFIEKKIAILGGSTTLEIRDILDLFLLSIGIKASFYESDYNKFYEDIIFDNPELEAFSPDFIYIHTTNKNLLSLPSVNMKSTKVEKLLNETFLRFQGVWESAQKKYACMIIQNNFELPFTRLMGNYDASLYSSEQNFITKLNQKMVTYASENHTFLINDIHYLSASMGLQKWYDARFWH
;
A
#
# COMPACT_ATOMS: atom_id res chain seq x y z
N MET A 1 2.50 25.38 18.63
CA MET A 1 1.89 24.79 19.83
C MET A 1 0.41 24.96 19.71
N LEU A 2 -0.38 23.86 19.79
CA LEU A 2 -1.83 23.95 19.83
C LEU A 2 -2.23 24.64 21.14
N ASP A 3 -3.18 25.56 21.05
CA ASP A 3 -3.74 26.20 22.24
C ASP A 3 -4.50 25.13 23.03
N SER A 4 -4.30 25.07 24.34
CA SER A 4 -4.88 24.05 25.23
C SER A 4 -6.43 24.08 25.29
N THR A 5 -7.06 25.00 24.59
CA THR A 5 -8.52 25.15 24.48
C THR A 5 -9.12 24.62 23.17
N THR A 6 -8.30 24.25 22.19
CA THR A 6 -8.82 23.77 20.90
C THR A 6 -9.20 22.30 21.03
N PRO A 7 -10.47 21.90 20.77
CA PRO A 7 -10.87 20.50 20.83
C PRO A 7 -10.18 19.71 19.70
N PHE A 8 -9.74 18.49 20.02
CA PHE A 8 -9.22 17.57 19.01
C PHE A 8 -10.30 17.15 18.01
N ILE A 9 -9.89 17.00 16.75
CA ILE A 9 -10.71 16.36 15.74
C ILE A 9 -10.54 14.85 15.88
N GLU A 10 -11.60 14.12 16.21
CA GLU A 10 -11.55 12.67 16.31
C GLU A 10 -11.64 12.02 14.93
N LYS A 11 -10.80 11.03 14.67
CA LYS A 11 -10.77 10.25 13.44
C LYS A 11 -10.54 8.78 13.70
N LYS A 12 -11.16 7.92 12.88
CA LYS A 12 -11.01 6.48 12.90
C LYS A 12 -10.20 6.03 11.69
N ILE A 13 -9.06 5.39 11.92
CA ILE A 13 -8.14 4.95 10.88
C ILE A 13 -7.95 3.45 10.97
N ALA A 14 -8.33 2.72 9.92
CA ALA A 14 -8.00 1.31 9.81
C ALA A 14 -6.68 1.15 9.04
N ILE A 15 -5.70 0.47 9.64
CA ILE A 15 -4.43 0.11 9.00
C ILE A 15 -4.51 -1.37 8.65
N LEU A 16 -4.54 -1.66 7.34
CA LEU A 16 -4.59 -3.02 6.81
C LEU A 16 -3.22 -3.38 6.24
N GLY A 17 -2.46 -4.16 7.03
CA GLY A 17 -1.05 -4.39 6.76
C GLY A 17 -0.79 -5.68 5.99
N GLY A 18 0.08 -5.59 4.97
CA GLY A 18 0.78 -6.73 4.39
C GLY A 18 2.04 -7.12 5.18
N SER A 19 2.41 -6.30 6.17
CA SER A 19 3.53 -6.49 7.09
C SER A 19 3.18 -5.94 8.47
N THR A 20 4.10 -5.99 9.43
CA THR A 20 3.92 -5.37 10.76
C THR A 20 3.74 -3.85 10.64
N THR A 21 2.74 -3.28 11.28
CA THR A 21 2.34 -1.87 11.16
C THR A 21 2.38 -1.10 12.48
N LEU A 22 2.73 -1.76 13.58
CA LEU A 22 2.71 -1.19 14.93
C LEU A 22 3.50 0.12 15.03
N GLU A 23 4.73 0.14 14.54
CA GLU A 23 5.60 1.32 14.57
C GLU A 23 5.05 2.45 13.69
N ILE A 24 4.43 2.10 12.55
CA ILE A 24 3.78 3.06 11.67
C ILE A 24 2.61 3.71 12.39
N ARG A 25 1.76 2.92 13.05
CA ARG A 25 0.64 3.41 13.84
C ARG A 25 1.09 4.37 14.94
N ASP A 26 2.09 3.96 15.73
CA ASP A 26 2.55 4.76 16.88
C ASP A 26 3.13 6.11 16.45
N ILE A 27 3.93 6.12 15.37
CA ILE A 27 4.48 7.35 14.81
C ILE A 27 3.37 8.20 14.19
N LEU A 28 2.43 7.60 13.46
CA LEU A 28 1.31 8.31 12.85
C LEU A 28 0.43 8.97 13.92
N ASP A 29 0.14 8.27 15.02
CA ASP A 29 -0.63 8.82 16.15
C ASP A 29 0.03 10.07 16.74
N LEU A 30 1.34 10.02 16.99
CA LEU A 30 2.10 11.17 17.49
C LEU A 30 2.03 12.37 16.52
N PHE A 31 2.18 12.15 15.22
CA PHE A 31 2.09 13.22 14.23
C PHE A 31 0.68 13.80 14.15
N LEU A 32 -0.35 12.96 14.14
CA LEU A 32 -1.75 13.40 14.12
C LEU A 32 -2.11 14.22 15.37
N LEU A 33 -1.69 13.76 16.55
CA LEU A 33 -1.87 14.51 17.80
C LEU A 33 -1.18 15.88 17.75
N SER A 34 0.00 15.97 17.13
CA SER A 34 0.75 17.23 17.01
C SER A 34 0.02 18.31 16.20
N ILE A 35 -0.89 17.90 15.31
CA ILE A 35 -1.72 18.79 14.48
C ILE A 35 -3.18 18.87 14.92
N GLY A 36 -3.51 18.35 16.13
CA GLY A 36 -4.86 18.44 16.70
C GLY A 36 -5.84 17.35 16.25
N ILE A 37 -5.34 16.24 15.70
CA ILE A 37 -6.16 15.07 15.36
C ILE A 37 -5.91 13.97 16.38
N LYS A 38 -6.99 13.50 17.03
CA LYS A 38 -6.97 12.34 17.93
C LYS A 38 -7.50 11.13 17.15
N ALA A 39 -6.61 10.23 16.77
CA ALA A 39 -6.97 9.05 16.01
C ALA A 39 -7.31 7.87 16.93
N SER A 40 -8.30 7.07 16.52
CA SER A 40 -8.50 5.71 16.99
C SER A 40 -8.10 4.77 15.86
N PHE A 41 -7.43 3.67 16.20
CA PHE A 41 -6.88 2.76 15.19
C PHE A 41 -7.52 1.37 15.27
N TYR A 42 -7.77 0.79 14.11
CA TYR A 42 -7.94 -0.63 13.89
C TYR A 42 -6.72 -1.13 13.13
N GLU A 43 -6.14 -2.24 13.55
CA GLU A 43 -5.04 -2.89 12.82
C GLU A 43 -5.46 -4.31 12.44
N SER A 44 -5.26 -4.67 11.16
CA SER A 44 -5.46 -6.03 10.70
C SER A 44 -4.36 -6.95 11.24
N ASP A 45 -4.65 -8.22 11.35
CA ASP A 45 -3.63 -9.25 11.53
C ASP A 45 -2.63 -9.23 10.38
N TYR A 46 -1.45 -9.80 10.63
CA TYR A 46 -0.38 -9.88 9.63
C TYR A 46 -0.86 -10.46 8.30
N ASN A 47 -0.65 -9.69 7.22
CA ASN A 47 -0.95 -10.04 5.83
C ASN A 47 -2.42 -10.38 5.53
N LYS A 48 -3.37 -9.89 6.33
CA LYS A 48 -4.82 -10.11 6.12
C LYS A 48 -5.55 -8.94 5.46
N PHE A 49 -4.83 -7.96 4.91
CA PHE A 49 -5.43 -6.79 4.26
C PHE A 49 -6.46 -7.14 3.18
N TYR A 50 -6.25 -8.25 2.47
CA TYR A 50 -7.16 -8.73 1.43
C TYR A 50 -8.40 -9.37 2.03
N GLU A 51 -8.21 -10.30 2.96
CA GLU A 51 -9.28 -11.05 3.61
C GLU A 51 -10.22 -10.14 4.38
N ASP A 52 -9.69 -9.18 5.12
CA ASP A 52 -10.46 -8.23 5.94
C ASP A 52 -11.40 -7.34 5.11
N ILE A 53 -11.05 -7.09 3.84
CA ILE A 53 -11.90 -6.30 2.95
C ILE A 53 -12.84 -7.17 2.13
N ILE A 54 -12.35 -8.29 1.59
CA ILE A 54 -13.13 -9.09 0.63
C ILE A 54 -14.17 -9.94 1.36
N PHE A 55 -13.85 -10.46 2.53
CA PHE A 55 -14.78 -11.21 3.34
C PHE A 55 -15.45 -10.31 4.39
N ASP A 56 -16.38 -10.86 5.14
CA ASP A 56 -17.02 -10.14 6.23
C ASP A 56 -16.09 -10.09 7.44
N ASN A 57 -15.83 -8.89 7.94
CA ASN A 57 -15.06 -8.63 9.14
C ASN A 57 -15.90 -7.79 10.11
N PRO A 58 -16.61 -8.42 11.06
CA PRO A 58 -17.49 -7.71 11.98
C PRO A 58 -16.78 -6.66 12.86
N GLU A 59 -15.52 -6.87 13.19
CA GLU A 59 -14.74 -5.92 13.99
C GLU A 59 -14.43 -4.65 13.20
N LEU A 60 -13.99 -4.79 11.95
CA LEU A 60 -13.74 -3.66 11.06
C LEU A 60 -15.04 -2.93 10.70
N GLU A 61 -16.14 -3.66 10.50
CA GLU A 61 -17.47 -3.07 10.27
C GLU A 61 -17.95 -2.27 11.47
N ALA A 62 -17.84 -2.82 12.69
CA ALA A 62 -18.20 -2.12 13.92
C ALA A 62 -17.28 -0.92 14.18
N PHE A 63 -16.01 -0.99 13.78
CA PHE A 63 -15.08 0.12 13.88
C PHE A 63 -15.50 1.30 12.99
N SER A 64 -16.03 1.05 11.80
CA SER A 64 -16.51 2.08 10.85
C SER A 64 -15.49 3.18 10.59
N PRO A 65 -14.44 2.91 9.82
CA PRO A 65 -13.30 3.81 9.63
C PRO A 65 -13.65 5.05 8.79
N ASP A 66 -13.07 6.20 9.12
CA ASP A 66 -13.02 7.40 8.26
C ASP A 66 -11.98 7.26 7.14
N PHE A 67 -10.91 6.50 7.41
CA PHE A 67 -9.81 6.23 6.49
C PHE A 67 -9.39 4.76 6.57
N ILE A 68 -9.09 4.18 5.43
CA ILE A 68 -8.42 2.86 5.34
C ILE A 68 -7.06 3.07 4.72
N TYR A 69 -6.00 2.76 5.47
CA TYR A 69 -4.63 2.75 4.98
C TYR A 69 -4.19 1.32 4.71
N ILE A 70 -3.97 0.99 3.44
CA ILE A 70 -3.49 -0.33 3.00
C ILE A 70 -1.98 -0.24 2.84
N HIS A 71 -1.25 -0.82 3.79
CA HIS A 71 0.20 -0.84 3.82
C HIS A 71 0.73 -2.14 3.25
N THR A 72 1.12 -2.10 1.98
CA THR A 72 1.74 -3.24 1.28
C THR A 72 3.05 -2.83 0.64
N THR A 73 3.94 -3.81 0.43
CA THR A 73 5.22 -3.67 -0.24
C THR A 73 5.28 -4.62 -1.45
N ASN A 74 6.37 -4.59 -2.21
CA ASN A 74 6.55 -5.52 -3.32
C ASN A 74 6.52 -7.00 -2.88
N LYS A 75 6.75 -7.29 -1.58
CA LYS A 75 6.68 -8.65 -0.99
C LYS A 75 5.26 -9.20 -0.86
N ASN A 76 4.25 -8.33 -0.92
CA ASN A 76 2.85 -8.74 -0.86
C ASN A 76 2.25 -9.05 -2.24
N LEU A 77 3.04 -8.92 -3.31
CA LEU A 77 2.65 -9.38 -4.64
C LEU A 77 2.67 -10.91 -4.68
N LEU A 78 1.55 -11.53 -5.09
CA LEU A 78 1.40 -13.00 -5.10
C LEU A 78 2.41 -13.69 -5.99
N SER A 79 2.77 -13.06 -7.11
CA SER A 79 3.81 -13.54 -8.00
C SER A 79 4.40 -12.40 -8.82
N LEU A 80 5.66 -12.57 -9.18
CA LEU A 80 6.40 -11.70 -10.07
C LEU A 80 6.76 -12.48 -11.35
N PRO A 81 6.99 -11.80 -12.47
CA PRO A 81 7.35 -12.49 -13.71
C PRO A 81 8.73 -13.14 -13.58
N SER A 82 8.91 -14.33 -14.14
CA SER A 82 10.22 -14.93 -14.33
C SER A 82 10.91 -14.35 -15.57
N VAL A 83 12.24 -14.31 -15.56
CA VAL A 83 13.07 -13.74 -16.65
C VAL A 83 12.68 -14.26 -18.05
N ASN A 84 12.31 -15.54 -18.14
CA ASN A 84 11.94 -16.20 -19.41
C ASN A 84 10.44 -16.12 -19.73
N MET A 85 9.65 -15.38 -18.96
CA MET A 85 8.21 -15.29 -19.18
C MET A 85 7.91 -14.53 -20.49
N LYS A 86 7.06 -15.09 -21.33
CA LYS A 86 6.62 -14.43 -22.57
C LYS A 86 5.86 -13.14 -22.25
N SER A 87 6.03 -12.10 -23.07
CA SER A 87 5.40 -10.80 -22.89
C SER A 87 3.89 -10.85 -22.67
N THR A 88 3.18 -11.70 -23.44
CA THR A 88 1.73 -11.90 -23.28
C THR A 88 1.33 -12.45 -21.91
N LYS A 89 2.16 -13.33 -21.32
CA LYS A 89 1.93 -13.85 -19.97
C LYS A 89 2.25 -12.81 -18.89
N VAL A 90 3.29 -11.99 -19.11
CA VAL A 90 3.61 -10.88 -18.20
C VAL A 90 2.47 -9.86 -18.18
N GLU A 91 1.92 -9.51 -19.35
CA GLU A 91 0.78 -8.60 -19.45
C GLU A 91 -0.46 -9.13 -18.74
N LYS A 92 -0.75 -10.43 -18.93
CA LYS A 92 -1.84 -11.09 -18.22
C LYS A 92 -1.62 -11.03 -16.70
N LEU A 93 -0.44 -11.40 -16.21
CA LEU A 93 -0.09 -11.35 -14.78
C LEU A 93 -0.22 -9.94 -14.22
N LEU A 94 0.25 -8.93 -14.96
CA LEU A 94 0.14 -7.53 -14.58
C LEU A 94 -1.32 -7.10 -14.39
N ASN A 95 -2.18 -7.47 -15.34
CA ASN A 95 -3.60 -7.16 -15.29
C ASN A 95 -4.30 -7.88 -14.13
N GLU A 96 -4.02 -9.17 -13.92
CA GLU A 96 -4.56 -9.94 -12.80
C GLU A 96 -4.13 -9.36 -11.45
N THR A 97 -2.85 -8.97 -11.32
CA THR A 97 -2.34 -8.32 -10.11
C THR A 97 -3.04 -7.00 -9.86
N PHE A 98 -3.16 -6.15 -10.86
CA PHE A 98 -3.85 -4.87 -10.73
C PHE A 98 -5.32 -5.05 -10.35
N LEU A 99 -6.05 -5.93 -11.03
CA LEU A 99 -7.47 -6.20 -10.77
C LEU A 99 -7.70 -6.75 -9.35
N ARG A 100 -6.76 -7.52 -8.81
CA ARG A 100 -6.83 -7.97 -7.42
C ARG A 100 -6.82 -6.78 -6.43
N PHE A 101 -5.92 -5.82 -6.61
CA PHE A 101 -5.87 -4.62 -5.77
C PHE A 101 -7.07 -3.72 -5.99
N GLN A 102 -7.46 -3.51 -7.25
CA GLN A 102 -8.65 -2.73 -7.59
C GLN A 102 -9.91 -3.31 -6.92
N GLY A 103 -10.07 -4.64 -6.92
CA GLY A 103 -11.17 -5.29 -6.24
C GLY A 103 -11.19 -5.04 -4.73
N VAL A 104 -10.01 -4.94 -4.08
CA VAL A 104 -9.91 -4.54 -2.67
C VAL A 104 -10.37 -3.10 -2.49
N TRP A 105 -9.90 -2.15 -3.30
CA TRP A 105 -10.28 -0.74 -3.18
C TRP A 105 -11.77 -0.51 -3.40
N GLU A 106 -12.33 -1.10 -4.44
CA GLU A 106 -13.75 -0.99 -4.76
C GLU A 106 -14.64 -1.62 -3.68
N SER A 107 -14.22 -2.78 -3.14
CA SER A 107 -14.94 -3.43 -2.04
C SER A 107 -14.88 -2.61 -0.76
N ALA A 108 -13.71 -2.05 -0.42
CA ALA A 108 -13.54 -1.16 0.72
C ALA A 108 -14.41 0.10 0.60
N GLN A 109 -14.41 0.73 -0.56
CA GLN A 109 -15.26 1.90 -0.82
C GLN A 109 -16.74 1.58 -0.71
N LYS A 110 -17.17 0.45 -1.28
CA LYS A 110 -18.58 0.02 -1.21
C LYS A 110 -19.03 -0.28 0.21
N LYS A 111 -18.16 -0.90 1.04
CA LYS A 111 -18.49 -1.27 2.42
C LYS A 111 -18.45 -0.09 3.39
N TYR A 112 -17.45 0.77 3.28
CA TYR A 112 -17.14 1.78 4.30
C TYR A 112 -17.33 3.22 3.86
N ALA A 113 -17.46 3.48 2.56
CA ALA A 113 -17.64 4.83 1.98
C ALA A 113 -16.60 5.86 2.48
N CYS A 114 -15.37 5.43 2.73
CA CYS A 114 -14.28 6.23 3.30
C CYS A 114 -13.15 6.45 2.29
N MET A 115 -12.18 7.31 2.65
CA MET A 115 -10.95 7.52 1.88
C MET A 115 -10.05 6.29 1.99
N ILE A 116 -9.57 5.80 0.85
CA ILE A 116 -8.58 4.72 0.76
C ILE A 116 -7.21 5.33 0.49
N ILE A 117 -6.23 4.96 1.29
CA ILE A 117 -4.82 5.30 1.08
C ILE A 117 -4.06 4.00 0.85
N GLN A 118 -3.39 3.88 -0.28
CA GLN A 118 -2.63 2.68 -0.66
C GLN A 118 -1.19 3.03 -0.96
N ASN A 119 -0.24 2.27 -0.41
CA ASN A 119 1.14 2.35 -0.87
C ASN A 119 1.23 1.88 -2.32
N ASN A 120 1.93 2.66 -3.16
CA ASN A 120 2.49 2.06 -4.35
C ASN A 120 3.71 1.18 -3.98
N PHE A 121 4.38 0.60 -4.95
CA PHE A 121 5.42 -0.38 -4.71
C PHE A 121 6.81 0.19 -4.99
N GLU A 122 7.71 0.02 -4.03
CA GLU A 122 9.14 0.25 -4.20
C GLU A 122 9.74 -0.75 -5.22
N LEU A 123 10.83 -0.35 -5.87
CA LEU A 123 11.53 -1.24 -6.78
C LEU A 123 12.27 -2.35 -6.00
N PRO A 124 12.38 -3.56 -6.57
CA PRO A 124 13.19 -4.62 -6.01
C PRO A 124 14.63 -4.16 -5.81
N PHE A 125 15.21 -4.47 -4.66
CA PHE A 125 16.60 -4.13 -4.37
C PHE A 125 17.57 -4.85 -5.34
N THR A 126 17.27 -6.10 -5.65
CA THR A 126 18.13 -6.95 -6.49
C THR A 126 17.72 -6.85 -7.95
N ARG A 127 18.72 -6.67 -8.81
CA ARG A 127 18.58 -6.78 -10.27
C ARG A 127 19.13 -8.11 -10.74
N LEU A 128 18.26 -8.99 -11.21
CA LEU A 128 18.65 -10.35 -11.63
C LEU A 128 19.56 -10.35 -12.85
N MET A 129 19.33 -9.44 -13.81
CA MET A 129 20.06 -9.32 -15.07
C MET A 129 20.87 -8.02 -15.15
N GLY A 130 21.13 -7.36 -14.01
CA GLY A 130 21.88 -6.12 -13.95
C GLY A 130 21.23 -5.01 -14.80
N ASN A 131 22.02 -4.33 -15.65
CA ASN A 131 21.51 -3.24 -16.48
C ASN A 131 20.48 -3.69 -17.53
N TYR A 132 20.48 -4.97 -17.90
CA TYR A 132 19.51 -5.50 -18.86
C TYR A 132 18.07 -5.49 -18.33
N ASP A 133 17.88 -5.53 -17.00
CA ASP A 133 16.56 -5.41 -16.38
C ASP A 133 15.81 -4.14 -16.82
N ALA A 134 16.51 -3.06 -17.11
CA ALA A 134 15.90 -1.81 -17.55
C ALA A 134 15.14 -1.95 -18.89
N SER A 135 15.57 -2.85 -19.77
CA SER A 135 14.97 -3.08 -21.09
C SER A 135 14.22 -4.41 -21.19
N LEU A 136 14.42 -5.32 -20.24
CA LEU A 136 13.77 -6.62 -20.24
C LEU A 136 12.31 -6.51 -19.83
N TYR A 137 11.40 -6.86 -20.74
CA TYR A 137 9.96 -6.77 -20.51
C TYR A 137 9.49 -7.58 -19.30
N SER A 138 10.08 -8.74 -19.05
CA SER A 138 9.78 -9.64 -17.93
C SER A 138 10.60 -9.37 -16.68
N SER A 139 11.33 -8.25 -16.59
CA SER A 139 11.99 -7.89 -15.33
C SER A 139 11.00 -7.49 -14.25
N GLU A 140 11.32 -7.81 -13.02
CA GLU A 140 10.51 -7.39 -11.86
C GLU A 140 10.40 -5.86 -11.78
N GLN A 141 11.47 -5.12 -12.12
CA GLN A 141 11.47 -3.65 -12.15
C GLN A 141 10.43 -3.10 -13.13
N ASN A 142 10.43 -3.61 -14.37
CA ASN A 142 9.47 -3.16 -15.37
C ASN A 142 8.03 -3.53 -15.00
N PHE A 143 7.84 -4.70 -14.40
CA PHE A 143 6.54 -5.14 -13.91
C PHE A 143 6.00 -4.19 -12.83
N ILE A 144 6.80 -3.90 -11.80
CA ILE A 144 6.41 -3.00 -10.70
C ILE A 144 6.19 -1.57 -11.21
N THR A 145 7.07 -1.07 -12.10
CA THR A 145 6.89 0.26 -12.70
C THR A 145 5.54 0.37 -13.43
N LYS A 146 5.17 -0.65 -14.21
CA LYS A 146 3.88 -0.68 -14.93
C LYS A 146 2.70 -0.83 -13.96
N LEU A 147 2.84 -1.62 -12.90
CA LEU A 147 1.82 -1.74 -11.87
C LEU A 147 1.58 -0.40 -11.19
N ASN A 148 2.64 0.30 -10.77
CA ASN A 148 2.54 1.63 -10.19
C ASN A 148 1.87 2.63 -11.16
N GLN A 149 2.19 2.56 -12.46
CA GLN A 149 1.55 3.41 -13.46
C GLN A 149 0.04 3.16 -13.58
N LYS A 150 -0.40 1.89 -13.49
CA LYS A 150 -1.84 1.57 -13.45
C LYS A 150 -2.51 2.13 -12.19
N MET A 151 -1.82 2.08 -11.04
CA MET A 151 -2.33 2.68 -9.79
C MET A 151 -2.47 4.20 -9.91
N VAL A 152 -1.50 4.89 -10.53
CA VAL A 152 -1.57 6.34 -10.79
C VAL A 152 -2.76 6.67 -11.67
N THR A 153 -2.99 5.89 -12.75
CA THR A 153 -4.17 6.09 -13.62
C THR A 153 -5.46 5.93 -12.81
N TYR A 154 -5.58 4.87 -12.01
CA TYR A 154 -6.75 4.66 -11.16
C TYR A 154 -6.97 5.81 -10.17
N ALA A 155 -5.90 6.28 -9.52
CA ALA A 155 -5.98 7.40 -8.57
C ALA A 155 -6.44 8.71 -9.24
N SER A 156 -6.02 8.96 -10.48
CA SER A 156 -6.45 10.16 -11.22
C SER A 156 -7.94 10.18 -11.58
N GLU A 157 -8.57 9.01 -11.61
CA GLU A 157 -9.98 8.83 -11.94
C GLU A 157 -10.88 8.66 -10.70
N ASN A 158 -10.29 8.44 -9.50
CA ASN A 158 -11.01 8.11 -8.28
C ASN A 158 -10.59 9.01 -7.10
N HIS A 159 -11.34 10.07 -6.86
CA HIS A 159 -11.04 11.08 -5.83
C HIS A 159 -11.07 10.58 -4.37
N THR A 160 -11.60 9.40 -4.12
CA THR A 160 -11.61 8.76 -2.80
C THR A 160 -10.48 7.75 -2.62
N PHE A 161 -9.54 7.73 -3.56
CA PHE A 161 -8.34 6.90 -3.54
C PHE A 161 -7.08 7.76 -3.62
N LEU A 162 -6.17 7.57 -2.67
CA LEU A 162 -4.87 8.27 -2.62
C LEU A 162 -3.72 7.27 -2.65
N ILE A 163 -2.67 7.62 -3.37
CA ILE A 163 -1.40 6.89 -3.34
C ILE A 163 -0.50 7.49 -2.26
N ASN A 164 0.00 6.64 -1.35
CA ASN A 164 1.17 6.93 -0.55
C ASN A 164 2.41 6.50 -1.33
N ASP A 165 3.20 7.47 -1.82
CA ASP A 165 4.25 7.24 -2.80
C ASP A 165 5.55 6.68 -2.18
N ILE A 166 5.50 5.42 -1.79
CA ILE A 166 6.65 4.66 -1.27
C ILE A 166 7.74 4.48 -2.34
N HIS A 167 7.35 4.41 -3.62
CA HIS A 167 8.31 4.34 -4.72
C HIS A 167 9.25 5.56 -4.71
N TYR A 168 8.70 6.77 -4.60
CA TYR A 168 9.50 8.00 -4.50
C TYR A 168 10.33 8.04 -3.22
N LEU A 169 9.73 7.68 -2.07
CA LEU A 169 10.43 7.68 -0.79
C LEU A 169 11.65 6.75 -0.80
N SER A 170 11.49 5.53 -1.31
CA SER A 170 12.59 4.57 -1.42
C SER A 170 13.70 5.06 -2.36
N ALA A 171 13.35 5.71 -3.45
CA ALA A 171 14.32 6.30 -4.37
C ALA A 171 15.07 7.49 -3.74
N SER A 172 14.38 8.36 -3.01
CA SER A 172 14.97 9.53 -2.35
C SER A 172 15.91 9.17 -1.22
N MET A 173 15.61 8.10 -0.46
CA MET A 173 16.49 7.56 0.58
C MET A 173 17.66 6.76 -0.02
N GLY A 174 17.51 6.25 -1.21
CA GLY A 174 18.38 5.29 -1.86
C GLY A 174 18.11 3.86 -1.42
N LEU A 175 17.97 2.94 -2.39
CA LEU A 175 17.57 1.55 -2.16
C LEU A 175 18.44 0.81 -1.13
N GLN A 176 19.73 1.13 -1.04
CA GLN A 176 20.64 0.53 -0.06
C GLN A 176 20.33 0.93 1.39
N LYS A 177 19.75 2.12 1.60
CA LYS A 177 19.32 2.58 2.94
C LYS A 177 17.90 2.17 3.23
N TRP A 178 17.07 2.05 2.19
CA TRP A 178 15.69 1.63 2.29
C TRP A 178 15.56 0.14 2.64
N TYR A 179 16.41 -0.69 2.03
CA TYR A 179 16.37 -2.13 2.18
C TYR A 179 17.44 -2.63 3.16
N ASP A 180 17.03 -3.29 4.21
CA ASP A 180 17.91 -4.06 5.10
C ASP A 180 17.39 -5.50 5.20
N ALA A 181 18.15 -6.45 4.63
CA ALA A 181 17.80 -7.87 4.60
C ALA A 181 17.59 -8.50 5.99
N ARG A 182 18.07 -7.87 7.05
CA ARG A 182 17.92 -8.37 8.43
C ARG A 182 16.50 -8.09 9.00
N PHE A 183 15.80 -7.08 8.46
CA PHE A 183 14.50 -6.61 8.93
C PHE A 183 13.37 -6.79 7.92
N TRP A 184 13.70 -7.08 6.66
CA TRP A 184 12.73 -7.37 5.62
C TRP A 184 12.42 -8.86 5.57
N HIS A 185 11.33 -9.26 6.15
CA HIS A 185 10.84 -10.65 6.16
C HIS A 185 9.67 -10.83 5.22
#